data_150cc09d6ed779a1103c233596fd8e8d
#
_entry.id   150cc09d6ed779a1103c233596fd8e8d
#
_cell.length_a   1.000
_cell.length_b   1.000
_cell.length_c   1.000
_cell.angle_alpha   90.00
_cell.angle_beta   90.00
_cell.angle_gamma   90.00
#
_symmetry.space_group_name_H-M   'P 1'
#
loop_
_entity.id
_entity.type
_entity.pdbx_description
1 polymer ?
#
loop_
_entity_poly.entity_id
_entity_poly.type
_entity_poly.pdbx_seq_one_letter_code
_entity_poly.pdbx_strand_id
1 'polypeptide(L)'
;MEAKGKNVAGRKLFLYATAFFSGMSVMAIELGASRLLAPYFSSSQIVWTVIIGTIMIAMAIGNVWGGRAADKDPDPVRLYRRLLLTAVWTAAIPFAGRYVIAGVSGLLALFVKHNFLVWASLGSCFALFVFPLMLLGTVTPSLMKYATESLDDNGRTVGELEALGTIGSIIGTFLPTFVTIPAVGTARTFLIFAAILAVISLGFFVTRKKWVARSAVIAVVITALMFAPFNYSFAFWEDGLTVEDESIYNYLQVRETDESVILSTNVAFGVQSVMMKGGGLTGMYYDYALAAPLMAENCEDVLILGLGTGTFASQCLKYFPGCEVTGVEIDEKIVALSREYFGLPEEVEAVVGDGRAYLTESGMYDVIMVDAYQDITIPFQMSSTEFFTEVREHLNPGGVMVVNMSMRSEAEGSMNEYLKDTIASVFPYCATAKVSGGSNLELFATTDEEGFARLDSRIAALASDDPLTGIMPRVQSALEPVEGGGHILTDDKAPVELLGMRVLDEIISTELESLRGQIRENGIMSLLG
;
A
#
# COMPACT_ATOMS: atom_id res chain seq x y z
N MET A 1 19.01 10.88 -54.94
CA MET A 1 18.73 9.63 -54.17
C MET A 1 19.03 9.78 -52.68
N GLU A 2 20.12 10.37 -52.25
CA GLU A 2 20.47 10.56 -50.82
C GLU A 2 19.47 11.35 -49.96
N ALA A 3 18.88 12.41 -50.49
CA ALA A 3 17.90 13.22 -49.74
C ALA A 3 16.57 12.46 -49.47
N LYS A 4 16.15 11.56 -50.37
CA LYS A 4 14.98 10.69 -50.20
C LYS A 4 15.25 9.60 -49.14
N GLY A 5 16.46 9.03 -49.15
CA GLY A 5 16.86 8.02 -48.16
C GLY A 5 16.95 8.55 -46.73
N LYS A 6 17.50 9.74 -46.53
CA LYS A 6 17.56 10.42 -45.21
C LYS A 6 16.18 10.76 -44.65
N ASN A 7 15.20 11.08 -45.50
CA ASN A 7 13.84 11.41 -45.07
C ASN A 7 13.05 10.14 -44.64
N VAL A 8 13.31 9.00 -45.29
CA VAL A 8 12.70 7.68 -44.94
C VAL A 8 13.27 7.14 -43.62
N ALA A 9 14.60 7.21 -43.45
CA ALA A 9 15.27 6.78 -42.22
C ALA A 9 14.81 7.61 -41.00
N GLY A 10 14.75 8.94 -41.15
CA GLY A 10 14.25 9.81 -40.08
C GLY A 10 12.78 9.55 -39.73
N ARG A 11 11.95 9.17 -40.69
CA ARG A 11 10.56 8.81 -40.46
C ARG A 11 10.43 7.49 -39.67
N LYS A 12 11.21 6.46 -40.05
CA LYS A 12 11.20 5.16 -39.33
C LYS A 12 11.68 5.33 -37.88
N LEU A 13 12.79 6.04 -37.67
CA LEU A 13 13.31 6.31 -36.33
C LEU A 13 12.28 7.01 -35.44
N PHE A 14 11.51 7.94 -35.97
CA PHE A 14 10.47 8.65 -35.23
C PHE A 14 9.29 7.72 -34.84
N LEU A 15 8.88 6.80 -35.74
CA LEU A 15 7.86 5.80 -35.42
C LEU A 15 8.34 4.82 -34.34
N TYR A 16 9.61 4.42 -34.40
CA TYR A 16 10.25 3.57 -33.38
C TYR A 16 10.32 4.25 -32.02
N ALA A 17 10.73 5.53 -31.98
CA ALA A 17 10.70 6.33 -30.76
C ALA A 17 9.28 6.47 -30.20
N THR A 18 8.27 6.61 -31.06
CA THR A 18 6.87 6.66 -30.62
C THR A 18 6.43 5.32 -30.00
N ALA A 19 6.80 4.18 -30.59
CA ALA A 19 6.51 2.86 -30.00
C ALA A 19 7.16 2.71 -28.63
N PHE A 20 8.45 3.02 -28.52
CA PHE A 20 9.22 2.94 -27.28
C PHE A 20 8.62 3.78 -26.16
N PHE A 21 8.42 5.07 -26.38
CA PHE A 21 7.91 5.97 -25.34
C PHE A 21 6.43 5.75 -25.02
N SER A 22 5.65 5.24 -25.96
CA SER A 22 4.27 4.85 -25.69
C SER A 22 4.20 3.61 -24.80
N GLY A 23 5.01 2.57 -25.10
CA GLY A 23 5.13 1.39 -24.24
C GLY A 23 5.61 1.77 -22.83
N MET A 24 6.63 2.63 -22.74
CA MET A 24 7.13 3.15 -21.48
C MET A 24 6.04 3.89 -20.68
N SER A 25 5.21 4.70 -21.34
CA SER A 25 4.14 5.44 -20.68
C SER A 25 2.99 4.56 -20.22
N VAL A 26 2.68 3.45 -20.92
CA VAL A 26 1.65 2.49 -20.50
C VAL A 26 2.01 1.93 -19.14
N MET A 27 3.22 1.37 -19.00
CA MET A 27 3.64 0.76 -17.74
C MET A 27 3.82 1.77 -16.60
N ALA A 28 4.29 2.98 -16.93
CA ALA A 28 4.41 4.04 -15.94
C ALA A 28 3.04 4.52 -15.42
N ILE A 29 2.02 4.56 -16.27
CA ILE A 29 0.65 4.88 -15.86
C ILE A 29 0.08 3.75 -14.99
N GLU A 30 0.37 2.49 -15.32
CA GLU A 30 -0.06 1.31 -14.55
C GLU A 30 0.50 1.35 -13.12
N LEU A 31 1.81 1.54 -12.98
CA LEU A 31 2.45 1.64 -11.66
C LEU A 31 2.00 2.89 -10.89
N GLY A 32 1.85 4.01 -11.60
CA GLY A 32 1.27 5.22 -11.00
C GLY A 32 -0.18 5.01 -10.55
N ALA A 33 -0.96 4.20 -11.27
CA ALA A 33 -2.34 3.87 -10.89
C ALA A 33 -2.39 3.11 -9.58
N SER A 34 -1.53 2.11 -9.37
CA SER A 34 -1.48 1.38 -8.11
C SER A 34 -1.14 2.29 -6.93
N ARG A 35 -0.16 3.19 -7.13
CA ARG A 35 0.23 4.15 -6.10
C ARG A 35 -0.87 5.18 -5.79
N LEU A 36 -1.59 5.65 -6.81
CA LEU A 36 -2.69 6.59 -6.62
C LEU A 36 -3.88 5.94 -5.88
N LEU A 37 -4.12 4.66 -6.09
CA LEU A 37 -5.26 3.93 -5.53
C LEU A 37 -4.97 3.29 -4.16
N ALA A 38 -3.72 2.93 -3.89
CA ALA A 38 -3.32 2.26 -2.65
C ALA A 38 -3.77 2.99 -1.37
N PRO A 39 -3.64 4.33 -1.25
CA PRO A 39 -4.10 5.05 -0.06
C PRO A 39 -5.60 4.90 0.23
N TYR A 40 -6.42 4.60 -0.79
CA TYR A 40 -7.88 4.51 -0.66
C TYR A 40 -8.40 3.08 -0.58
N PHE A 41 -7.72 2.13 -1.22
CA PHE A 41 -8.25 0.77 -1.44
C PHE A 41 -7.31 -0.33 -0.97
N SER A 42 -6.18 0.00 -0.33
CA SER A 42 -5.11 -0.93 0.01
C SER A 42 -4.25 -1.34 -1.20
N SER A 43 -3.08 -1.89 -0.91
CA SER A 43 -2.14 -2.45 -1.89
C SER A 43 -2.31 -3.96 -2.10
N SER A 44 -3.45 -4.53 -1.73
CA SER A 44 -3.73 -5.97 -1.79
C SER A 44 -3.65 -6.53 -3.22
N GLN A 45 -3.35 -7.84 -3.34
CA GLN A 45 -3.36 -8.55 -4.64
C GLN A 45 -4.70 -8.45 -5.36
N ILE A 46 -5.81 -8.33 -4.61
CA ILE A 46 -7.14 -8.17 -5.20
C ILE A 46 -7.25 -6.83 -5.93
N VAL A 47 -6.81 -5.74 -5.29
CA VAL A 47 -6.78 -4.41 -5.91
C VAL A 47 -5.82 -4.39 -7.10
N TRP A 48 -4.65 -5.01 -6.98
CA TRP A 48 -3.72 -5.19 -8.09
C TRP A 48 -4.35 -5.96 -9.26
N THR A 49 -5.08 -7.03 -9.00
CA THR A 49 -5.81 -7.79 -10.04
C THR A 49 -6.83 -6.93 -10.76
N VAL A 50 -7.58 -6.08 -10.02
CA VAL A 50 -8.53 -5.13 -10.59
C VAL A 50 -7.82 -4.12 -11.51
N ILE A 51 -6.69 -3.56 -11.06
CA ILE A 51 -5.90 -2.60 -11.84
C ILE A 51 -5.42 -3.25 -13.14
N ILE A 52 -4.69 -4.36 -13.06
CA ILE A 52 -4.14 -5.08 -14.21
C ILE A 52 -5.25 -5.49 -15.17
N GLY A 53 -6.32 -6.10 -14.67
CA GLY A 53 -7.45 -6.54 -15.49
C GLY A 53 -8.11 -5.38 -16.25
N THR A 54 -8.33 -4.26 -15.59
CA THR A 54 -8.92 -3.06 -16.19
C THR A 54 -8.02 -2.48 -17.28
N ILE A 55 -6.72 -2.40 -17.03
CA ILE A 55 -5.72 -1.91 -17.98
C ILE A 55 -5.65 -2.80 -19.21
N MET A 56 -5.59 -4.11 -19.02
CA MET A 56 -5.55 -5.06 -20.13
C MET A 56 -6.81 -4.99 -20.99
N ILE A 57 -7.99 -4.83 -20.39
CA ILE A 57 -9.25 -4.63 -21.12
C ILE A 57 -9.18 -3.32 -21.92
N ALA A 58 -8.72 -2.23 -21.33
CA ALA A 58 -8.58 -0.94 -22.02
C ALA A 58 -7.64 -1.04 -23.22
N MET A 59 -6.48 -1.68 -23.05
CA MET A 59 -5.50 -1.90 -24.11
C MET A 59 -6.06 -2.79 -25.22
N ALA A 60 -6.77 -3.87 -24.90
CA ALA A 60 -7.39 -4.75 -25.89
C ALA A 60 -8.43 -4.01 -26.73
N ILE A 61 -9.31 -3.23 -26.11
CA ILE A 61 -10.28 -2.38 -26.81
C ILE A 61 -9.55 -1.36 -27.70
N GLY A 62 -8.50 -0.73 -27.17
CA GLY A 62 -7.66 0.22 -27.88
C GLY A 62 -7.00 -0.39 -29.12
N ASN A 63 -6.43 -1.58 -29.01
CA ASN A 63 -5.81 -2.31 -30.12
C ASN A 63 -6.81 -2.59 -31.25
N VAL A 64 -7.99 -3.14 -30.90
CA VAL A 64 -9.03 -3.43 -31.90
C VAL A 64 -9.55 -2.16 -32.57
N TRP A 65 -9.83 -1.13 -31.77
CA TRP A 65 -10.30 0.15 -32.29
C TRP A 65 -9.23 0.85 -33.14
N GLY A 66 -7.98 0.85 -32.67
CA GLY A 66 -6.83 1.45 -33.34
C GLY A 66 -6.57 0.84 -34.71
N GLY A 67 -6.61 -0.49 -34.82
CA GLY A 67 -6.47 -1.23 -36.08
C GLY A 67 -7.55 -0.84 -37.09
N ARG A 68 -8.82 -0.95 -36.67
CA ARG A 68 -9.96 -0.57 -37.52
C ARG A 68 -9.91 0.92 -37.95
N ALA A 69 -9.49 1.79 -37.06
CA ALA A 69 -9.40 3.22 -37.34
C ALA A 69 -8.24 3.54 -38.32
N ALA A 70 -7.10 2.85 -38.20
CA ALA A 70 -5.96 2.99 -39.08
C ALA A 70 -6.22 2.43 -40.49
N ASP A 71 -7.02 1.36 -40.60
CA ASP A 71 -7.45 0.80 -41.89
C ASP A 71 -8.41 1.74 -42.62
N LYS A 72 -9.34 2.36 -41.89
CA LYS A 72 -10.34 3.26 -42.48
C LYS A 72 -9.73 4.58 -42.93
N ASP A 73 -8.77 5.13 -42.16
CA ASP A 73 -8.11 6.39 -42.46
C ASP A 73 -6.69 6.39 -41.89
N PRO A 74 -5.68 6.11 -42.74
CA PRO A 74 -4.29 5.97 -42.35
C PRO A 74 -3.56 7.31 -42.13
N ASP A 75 -4.24 8.41 -41.76
CA ASP A 75 -3.59 9.69 -41.46
C ASP A 75 -2.91 9.67 -40.09
N PRO A 76 -1.57 9.74 -40.01
CA PRO A 76 -0.83 9.79 -38.76
C PRO A 76 -1.22 10.96 -37.85
N VAL A 77 -1.77 12.04 -38.36
CA VAL A 77 -2.25 13.19 -37.57
C VAL A 77 -3.24 12.73 -36.50
N ARG A 78 -4.08 11.75 -36.80
CA ARG A 78 -5.07 11.21 -35.86
C ARG A 78 -4.41 10.50 -34.68
N LEU A 79 -3.37 9.71 -34.93
CA LEU A 79 -2.62 9.04 -33.88
C LEU A 79 -2.00 10.05 -32.90
N TYR A 80 -1.27 11.04 -33.42
CA TYR A 80 -0.60 12.01 -32.56
C TYR A 80 -1.56 12.97 -31.85
N ARG A 81 -2.77 13.16 -32.39
CA ARG A 81 -3.85 13.84 -31.64
C ARG A 81 -4.36 12.99 -30.47
N ARG A 82 -4.47 11.66 -30.64
CA ARG A 82 -4.83 10.74 -29.53
C ARG A 82 -3.73 10.75 -28.48
N LEU A 83 -2.46 10.68 -28.87
CA LEU A 83 -1.33 10.79 -27.94
C LEU A 83 -1.34 12.11 -27.15
N LEU A 84 -1.62 13.24 -27.84
CA LEU A 84 -1.73 14.53 -27.18
C LEU A 84 -2.90 14.57 -26.18
N LEU A 85 -4.03 13.96 -26.54
CA LEU A 85 -5.19 13.85 -25.65
C LEU A 85 -4.88 12.95 -24.44
N THR A 86 -4.16 11.84 -24.67
CA THR A 86 -3.65 10.99 -23.58
C THR A 86 -2.74 11.78 -22.65
N ALA A 87 -1.83 12.58 -23.18
CA ALA A 87 -0.94 13.42 -22.38
C ALA A 87 -1.74 14.39 -21.49
N VAL A 88 -2.75 15.05 -22.03
CA VAL A 88 -3.62 15.96 -21.26
C VAL A 88 -4.39 15.21 -20.16
N TRP A 89 -4.96 14.06 -20.51
CA TRP A 89 -5.70 13.25 -19.53
C TRP A 89 -4.79 12.74 -18.42
N THR A 90 -3.64 12.16 -18.78
CA THR A 90 -2.65 11.68 -17.81
C THR A 90 -2.15 12.79 -16.89
N ALA A 91 -1.92 14.01 -17.44
CA ALA A 91 -1.56 15.17 -16.64
C ALA A 91 -2.69 15.66 -15.72
N ALA A 92 -3.95 15.37 -16.03
CA ALA A 92 -5.09 15.74 -15.20
C ALA A 92 -5.30 14.75 -14.02
N ILE A 93 -4.83 13.51 -14.13
CA ILE A 93 -5.02 12.45 -13.11
C ILE A 93 -4.55 12.90 -11.72
N PRO A 94 -3.35 13.45 -11.50
CA PRO A 94 -2.91 13.87 -10.18
C PRO A 94 -3.84 14.90 -9.53
N PHE A 95 -4.45 15.77 -10.31
CA PHE A 95 -5.32 16.85 -9.81
C PHE A 95 -6.75 16.40 -9.58
N ALA A 96 -7.31 15.63 -10.51
CA ALA A 96 -8.71 15.21 -10.50
C ALA A 96 -8.91 13.85 -9.81
N GLY A 97 -7.88 13.00 -9.76
CA GLY A 97 -7.99 11.60 -9.37
C GLY A 97 -8.60 11.42 -7.98
N ARG A 98 -8.13 12.15 -6.99
CA ARG A 98 -8.64 12.11 -5.62
C ARG A 98 -10.15 12.42 -5.53
N TYR A 99 -10.63 13.41 -6.27
CA TYR A 99 -12.06 13.77 -6.29
C TYR A 99 -12.90 12.74 -7.05
N VAL A 100 -12.34 12.16 -8.12
CA VAL A 100 -13.00 11.09 -8.87
C VAL A 100 -13.10 9.84 -8.00
N ILE A 101 -12.05 9.45 -7.29
CA ILE A 101 -12.05 8.32 -6.37
C ILE A 101 -13.08 8.54 -5.26
N ALA A 102 -13.06 9.70 -4.60
CA ALA A 102 -14.03 10.05 -3.56
C ALA A 102 -15.48 10.06 -4.09
N GLY A 103 -15.70 10.64 -5.26
CA GLY A 103 -17.02 10.68 -5.89
C GLY A 103 -17.56 9.30 -6.29
N VAL A 104 -16.70 8.45 -6.89
CA VAL A 104 -17.06 7.07 -7.25
C VAL A 104 -17.33 6.24 -6.00
N SER A 105 -16.47 6.33 -4.98
CA SER A 105 -16.64 5.63 -3.71
C SER A 105 -17.92 6.08 -3.00
N GLY A 106 -18.16 7.39 -2.91
CA GLY A 106 -19.38 7.94 -2.29
C GLY A 106 -20.65 7.52 -3.02
N LEU A 107 -20.62 7.48 -4.37
CA LEU A 107 -21.75 6.99 -5.16
C LEU A 107 -22.00 5.51 -4.92
N LEU A 108 -20.95 4.68 -4.95
CA LEU A 108 -21.07 3.23 -4.74
C LEU A 108 -21.46 2.89 -3.30
N ALA A 109 -21.04 3.68 -2.32
CA ALA A 109 -21.43 3.55 -0.93
C ALA A 109 -22.97 3.55 -0.73
N LEU A 110 -23.73 4.16 -1.63
CA LEU A 110 -25.20 4.17 -1.56
C LEU A 110 -25.86 2.86 -2.01
N PHE A 111 -25.17 2.07 -2.85
CA PHE A 111 -25.78 0.92 -3.54
C PHE A 111 -25.07 -0.41 -3.27
N VAL A 112 -23.76 -0.39 -3.07
CA VAL A 112 -22.93 -1.61 -2.89
C VAL A 112 -22.94 -2.01 -1.43
N LYS A 113 -23.32 -3.26 -1.13
CA LYS A 113 -23.38 -3.81 0.23
C LYS A 113 -22.18 -4.67 0.59
N HIS A 114 -21.63 -5.38 -0.38
CA HIS A 114 -20.53 -6.31 -0.18
C HIS A 114 -19.43 -6.09 -1.21
N ASN A 115 -18.20 -6.44 -0.86
CA ASN A 115 -17.01 -6.25 -1.69
C ASN A 115 -16.85 -4.78 -2.14
N PHE A 116 -17.14 -3.85 -1.22
CA PHE A 116 -17.14 -2.41 -1.53
C PHE A 116 -15.82 -1.93 -2.11
N LEU A 117 -14.68 -2.33 -1.51
CA LEU A 117 -13.35 -1.93 -1.98
C LEU A 117 -13.07 -2.41 -3.40
N VAL A 118 -13.51 -3.62 -3.75
CA VAL A 118 -13.36 -4.18 -5.10
C VAL A 118 -14.14 -3.36 -6.12
N TRP A 119 -15.39 -3.04 -5.83
CA TRP A 119 -16.23 -2.28 -6.74
C TRP A 119 -15.80 -0.81 -6.83
N ALA A 120 -15.38 -0.21 -5.72
CA ALA A 120 -14.93 1.18 -5.69
C ALA A 120 -13.58 1.34 -6.41
N SER A 121 -12.65 0.40 -6.22
CA SER A 121 -11.38 0.38 -6.97
C SER A 121 -11.61 0.15 -8.46
N LEU A 122 -12.47 -0.80 -8.84
CA LEU A 122 -12.84 -1.07 -10.25
C LEU A 122 -13.46 0.16 -10.91
N GLY A 123 -14.43 0.81 -10.25
CA GLY A 123 -15.09 2.02 -10.75
C GLY A 123 -14.11 3.19 -10.91
N SER A 124 -13.22 3.37 -9.94
CA SER A 124 -12.19 4.40 -9.96
C SER A 124 -11.15 4.16 -11.07
N CYS A 125 -10.68 2.91 -11.20
CA CYS A 125 -9.81 2.50 -12.31
C CYS A 125 -10.46 2.77 -13.66
N PHE A 126 -11.72 2.40 -13.80
CA PHE A 126 -12.46 2.60 -15.04
C PHE A 126 -12.56 4.08 -15.40
N ALA A 127 -12.92 4.93 -14.44
CA ALA A 127 -13.08 6.36 -14.65
C ALA A 127 -11.76 7.08 -15.00
N LEU A 128 -10.66 6.70 -14.35
CA LEU A 128 -9.38 7.40 -14.49
C LEU A 128 -8.50 6.87 -15.61
N PHE A 129 -8.42 5.53 -15.78
CA PHE A 129 -7.35 4.90 -16.56
C PHE A 129 -7.82 4.24 -17.86
N VAL A 130 -9.08 3.81 -17.99
CA VAL A 130 -9.54 3.14 -19.21
C VAL A 130 -9.39 4.04 -20.42
N PHE A 131 -9.79 5.30 -20.33
CA PHE A 131 -9.76 6.20 -21.47
C PHE A 131 -8.33 6.47 -21.99
N PRO A 132 -7.35 6.90 -21.18
CA PRO A 132 -6.00 7.16 -21.67
C PRO A 132 -5.30 5.88 -22.15
N LEU A 133 -5.50 4.75 -21.47
CA LEU A 133 -4.89 3.48 -21.86
C LEU A 133 -5.50 2.88 -23.15
N MET A 134 -6.81 3.04 -23.33
CA MET A 134 -7.46 2.70 -24.60
C MET A 134 -6.88 3.52 -25.76
N LEU A 135 -6.60 4.81 -25.57
CA LEU A 135 -5.95 5.64 -26.57
C LEU A 135 -4.51 5.17 -26.85
N LEU A 136 -3.74 4.83 -25.80
CA LEU A 136 -2.39 4.25 -25.94
C LEU A 136 -2.43 2.90 -26.66
N GLY A 137 -3.40 2.05 -26.40
CA GLY A 137 -3.61 0.81 -27.14
C GLY A 137 -3.77 1.00 -28.64
N THR A 138 -4.24 2.17 -29.09
CA THR A 138 -4.33 2.44 -30.55
C THR A 138 -2.97 2.65 -31.23
N VAL A 139 -1.88 2.82 -30.46
CA VAL A 139 -0.57 3.23 -31.00
C VAL A 139 0.04 2.12 -31.86
N THR A 140 0.23 0.93 -31.28
CA THR A 140 0.90 -0.17 -31.96
C THR A 140 0.26 -0.51 -33.32
N PRO A 141 -1.07 -0.79 -33.42
CA PRO A 141 -1.66 -1.12 -34.71
C PRO A 141 -1.61 0.05 -35.71
N SER A 142 -1.67 1.30 -35.21
CA SER A 142 -1.52 2.45 -36.09
C SER A 142 -0.10 2.60 -36.64
N LEU A 143 0.93 2.41 -35.78
CA LEU A 143 2.33 2.46 -36.18
C LEU A 143 2.67 1.35 -37.17
N MET A 144 2.18 0.14 -36.94
CA MET A 144 2.32 -0.99 -37.87
C MET A 144 1.79 -0.60 -39.26
N LYS A 145 0.58 -0.03 -39.32
CA LYS A 145 -0.02 0.42 -40.58
C LYS A 145 0.80 1.51 -41.29
N TYR A 146 1.38 2.44 -40.52
CA TYR A 146 2.15 3.56 -41.09
C TYR A 146 3.59 3.18 -41.48
N ALA A 147 4.17 2.15 -40.85
CA ALA A 147 5.53 1.71 -41.09
C ALA A 147 5.63 0.70 -42.24
N THR A 148 4.55 0.00 -42.56
CA THR A 148 4.50 -1.02 -43.60
C THR A 148 4.40 -0.38 -44.99
N GLU A 149 5.44 -0.55 -45.81
CA GLU A 149 5.50 -0.06 -47.18
C GLU A 149 5.25 -1.17 -48.20
N SER A 150 5.53 -2.45 -47.84
CA SER A 150 5.30 -3.62 -48.70
C SER A 150 4.96 -4.85 -47.85
N LEU A 151 4.38 -5.89 -48.49
CA LEU A 151 4.07 -7.16 -47.83
C LEU A 151 5.32 -7.96 -47.46
N ASP A 152 6.42 -7.79 -48.18
CA ASP A 152 7.64 -8.59 -48.01
C ASP A 152 8.44 -8.20 -46.77
N ASP A 153 8.34 -6.94 -46.29
CA ASP A 153 9.03 -6.43 -45.11
C ASP A 153 8.19 -6.35 -43.82
N ASN A 154 6.94 -6.85 -43.90
CA ASN A 154 5.96 -6.70 -42.80
C ASN A 154 6.41 -7.35 -41.51
N GLY A 155 6.88 -8.61 -41.54
CA GLY A 155 7.25 -9.36 -40.35
C GLY A 155 8.37 -8.67 -39.57
N ARG A 156 9.39 -8.19 -40.27
CA ARG A 156 10.53 -7.48 -39.67
C ARG A 156 10.09 -6.17 -39.03
N THR A 157 9.34 -5.35 -39.74
CA THR A 157 8.91 -4.02 -39.24
C THR A 157 7.97 -4.15 -38.05
N VAL A 158 7.05 -5.11 -38.07
CA VAL A 158 6.17 -5.42 -36.94
C VAL A 158 6.98 -5.90 -35.74
N GLY A 159 7.91 -6.83 -35.94
CA GLY A 159 8.79 -7.33 -34.85
C GLY A 159 9.65 -6.22 -34.24
N GLU A 160 10.21 -5.32 -35.06
CA GLU A 160 11.01 -4.18 -34.57
C GLU A 160 10.17 -3.18 -33.75
N LEU A 161 8.94 -2.89 -34.17
CA LEU A 161 8.02 -2.00 -33.43
C LEU A 161 7.57 -2.62 -32.09
N GLU A 162 7.20 -3.90 -32.10
CA GLU A 162 6.82 -4.66 -30.90
C GLU A 162 7.99 -4.76 -29.92
N ALA A 163 9.19 -5.08 -30.40
CA ALA A 163 10.38 -5.16 -29.56
C ALA A 163 10.69 -3.82 -28.89
N LEU A 164 10.62 -2.71 -29.62
CA LEU A 164 10.85 -1.38 -29.08
C LEU A 164 9.76 -0.96 -28.09
N GLY A 165 8.49 -1.28 -28.36
CA GLY A 165 7.41 -1.08 -27.42
C GLY A 165 7.62 -1.85 -26.11
N THR A 166 8.05 -3.12 -26.22
CA THR A 166 8.35 -3.97 -25.06
C THR A 166 9.55 -3.45 -24.25
N ILE A 167 10.63 -3.04 -24.94
CA ILE A 167 11.79 -2.43 -24.25
C ILE A 167 11.36 -1.14 -23.54
N GLY A 168 10.54 -0.32 -24.19
CA GLY A 168 9.94 0.85 -23.55
C GLY A 168 9.14 0.47 -22.30
N SER A 169 8.30 -0.56 -22.39
CA SER A 169 7.50 -1.05 -21.27
C SER A 169 8.37 -1.52 -20.10
N ILE A 170 9.47 -2.24 -20.38
CA ILE A 170 10.43 -2.65 -19.34
C ILE A 170 10.99 -1.42 -18.61
N ILE A 171 11.45 -0.42 -19.35
CA ILE A 171 11.98 0.82 -18.74
C ILE A 171 10.86 1.56 -17.99
N GLY A 172 9.65 1.59 -18.56
CA GLY A 172 8.47 2.17 -17.92
C GLY A 172 8.02 1.45 -16.64
N THR A 173 8.45 0.21 -16.42
CA THR A 173 8.24 -0.51 -15.16
C THR A 173 9.29 -0.13 -14.12
N PHE A 174 10.55 -0.14 -14.47
CA PHE A 174 11.63 0.12 -13.52
C PHE A 174 11.81 1.61 -13.18
N LEU A 175 11.69 2.49 -14.15
CA LEU A 175 11.96 3.92 -13.96
C LEU A 175 11.01 4.60 -12.95
N PRO A 176 9.69 4.39 -12.98
CA PRO A 176 8.80 4.92 -11.94
C PRO A 176 9.13 4.37 -10.57
N THR A 177 9.27 3.06 -10.44
CA THR A 177 9.41 2.39 -9.15
C THR A 177 10.69 2.77 -8.43
N PHE A 178 11.83 2.76 -9.15
CA PHE A 178 13.14 2.94 -8.52
C PHE A 178 13.69 4.37 -8.59
N VAL A 179 13.13 5.21 -9.48
CA VAL A 179 13.71 6.54 -9.71
C VAL A 179 12.67 7.65 -9.53
N THR A 180 11.59 7.70 -10.33
CA THR A 180 10.77 8.92 -10.33
C THR A 180 9.81 8.99 -9.15
N ILE A 181 9.16 7.91 -8.72
CA ILE A 181 8.30 7.93 -7.54
C ILE A 181 9.10 8.24 -6.27
N PRO A 182 10.23 7.56 -5.97
CA PRO A 182 11.02 7.90 -4.79
C PRO A 182 11.61 9.32 -4.82
N ALA A 183 11.97 9.84 -6.01
CA ALA A 183 12.62 11.14 -6.12
C ALA A 183 11.65 12.33 -6.14
N VAL A 184 10.47 12.19 -6.77
CA VAL A 184 9.57 13.31 -7.00
C VAL A 184 8.09 13.03 -6.70
N GLY A 185 7.76 11.83 -6.25
CA GLY A 185 6.42 11.39 -5.91
C GLY A 185 5.56 10.95 -7.11
N THR A 186 4.45 10.31 -6.79
CA THR A 186 3.51 9.74 -7.76
C THR A 186 2.92 10.80 -8.69
N ALA A 187 2.51 11.94 -8.16
CA ALA A 187 1.88 13.01 -8.93
C ALA A 187 2.80 13.58 -10.04
N ARG A 188 4.06 13.89 -9.68
CA ARG A 188 5.04 14.41 -10.67
C ARG A 188 5.44 13.33 -11.66
N THR A 189 5.43 12.05 -11.26
CA THR A 189 5.68 10.93 -12.18
C THR A 189 4.64 10.90 -13.30
N PHE A 190 3.34 11.05 -13.01
CA PHE A 190 2.31 11.19 -14.06
C PHE A 190 2.60 12.37 -15.00
N LEU A 191 3.02 13.50 -14.47
CA LEU A 191 3.35 14.69 -15.28
C LEU A 191 4.56 14.47 -16.18
N ILE A 192 5.59 13.76 -15.72
CA ILE A 192 6.78 13.39 -16.51
C ILE A 192 6.36 12.58 -17.75
N PHE A 193 5.59 11.52 -17.56
CA PHE A 193 5.17 10.67 -18.67
C PHE A 193 4.15 11.36 -19.59
N ALA A 194 3.28 12.20 -19.04
CA ALA A 194 2.44 13.08 -19.83
C ALA A 194 3.26 14.07 -20.69
N ALA A 195 4.31 14.66 -20.14
CA ALA A 195 5.20 15.56 -20.87
C ALA A 195 5.93 14.83 -22.01
N ILE A 196 6.40 13.59 -21.79
CA ILE A 196 7.03 12.77 -22.82
C ILE A 196 6.06 12.56 -23.99
N LEU A 197 4.81 12.15 -23.73
CA LEU A 197 3.79 11.98 -24.78
C LEU A 197 3.46 13.28 -25.51
N ALA A 198 3.39 14.40 -24.79
CA ALA A 198 3.15 15.72 -25.37
C ALA A 198 4.30 16.16 -26.28
N VAL A 199 5.56 15.95 -25.85
CA VAL A 199 6.78 16.29 -26.64
C VAL A 199 6.87 15.46 -27.91
N ILE A 200 6.58 14.16 -27.86
CA ILE A 200 6.52 13.30 -29.05
C ILE A 200 5.45 13.81 -30.02
N SER A 201 4.26 14.14 -29.50
CA SER A 201 3.19 14.67 -30.32
C SER A 201 3.56 16.03 -30.95
N LEU A 202 4.21 16.92 -30.18
CA LEU A 202 4.73 18.19 -30.66
C LEU A 202 5.76 17.97 -31.77
N GLY A 203 6.73 17.06 -31.58
CA GLY A 203 7.74 16.73 -32.59
C GLY A 203 7.11 16.34 -33.92
N PHE A 204 6.05 15.52 -33.91
CA PHE A 204 5.30 15.19 -35.13
C PHE A 204 4.62 16.41 -35.74
N PHE A 205 3.91 17.22 -34.94
CA PHE A 205 3.17 18.38 -35.45
C PHE A 205 4.07 19.47 -36.02
N VAL A 206 5.29 19.66 -35.48
CA VAL A 206 6.31 20.55 -36.03
C VAL A 206 6.68 20.11 -37.46
N THR A 207 6.93 18.81 -37.67
CA THR A 207 7.28 18.30 -39.02
C THR A 207 6.16 18.50 -40.04
N ARG A 208 4.90 18.45 -39.58
CA ARG A 208 3.70 18.60 -40.43
C ARG A 208 3.18 20.04 -40.52
N LYS A 209 3.74 20.96 -39.74
CA LYS A 209 3.29 22.38 -39.66
C LYS A 209 1.79 22.52 -39.35
N LYS A 210 1.22 21.54 -38.65
CA LYS A 210 -0.18 21.52 -38.22
C LYS A 210 -0.23 21.38 -36.70
N TRP A 211 -1.17 22.01 -36.01
CA TRP A 211 -1.39 21.92 -34.56
C TRP A 211 -0.17 22.33 -33.69
N VAL A 212 0.88 22.93 -34.24
CA VAL A 212 2.14 23.24 -33.57
C VAL A 212 1.90 24.09 -32.31
N ALA A 213 1.20 25.20 -32.46
CA ALA A 213 0.95 26.12 -31.34
C ALA A 213 0.19 25.42 -30.18
N ARG A 214 -0.85 24.62 -30.51
CA ARG A 214 -1.64 23.91 -29.49
C ARG A 214 -0.82 22.86 -28.77
N SER A 215 -0.08 22.05 -29.50
CA SER A 215 0.77 21.02 -28.90
C SER A 215 1.93 21.60 -28.11
N ALA A 216 2.50 22.72 -28.55
CA ALA A 216 3.53 23.45 -27.82
C ALA A 216 2.99 24.01 -26.50
N VAL A 217 1.83 24.67 -26.54
CA VAL A 217 1.18 25.17 -25.31
C VAL A 217 0.91 24.02 -24.32
N ILE A 218 0.36 22.90 -24.79
CA ILE A 218 0.09 21.73 -23.93
C ILE A 218 1.41 21.20 -23.32
N ALA A 219 2.45 21.00 -24.13
CA ALA A 219 3.74 20.52 -23.64
C ALA A 219 4.36 21.47 -22.61
N VAL A 220 4.32 22.78 -22.87
CA VAL A 220 4.83 23.82 -21.95
C VAL A 220 4.03 23.82 -20.65
N VAL A 221 2.70 23.78 -20.73
CA VAL A 221 1.83 23.76 -19.53
C VAL A 221 2.10 22.52 -18.67
N ILE A 222 2.14 21.32 -19.29
CA ILE A 222 2.42 20.08 -18.53
C ILE A 222 3.82 20.16 -17.90
N THR A 223 4.82 20.62 -18.63
CA THR A 223 6.18 20.77 -18.09
C THR A 223 6.24 21.81 -16.97
N ALA A 224 5.53 22.93 -17.10
CA ALA A 224 5.45 23.95 -16.04
C ALA A 224 4.77 23.41 -14.77
N LEU A 225 3.73 22.59 -14.93
CA LEU A 225 3.07 21.93 -13.81
C LEU A 225 4.00 21.01 -13.02
N MET A 226 5.03 20.40 -13.63
CA MET A 226 6.00 19.57 -12.91
C MET A 226 6.80 20.36 -11.85
N PHE A 227 7.01 21.65 -12.09
CA PHE A 227 7.80 22.54 -11.22
C PHE A 227 6.93 23.43 -10.32
N ALA A 228 5.63 23.38 -10.50
CA ALA A 228 4.73 24.17 -9.68
C ALA A 228 4.68 23.63 -8.24
N PRO A 229 4.63 24.49 -7.21
CA PRO A 229 4.47 24.08 -5.83
C PRO A 229 3.01 23.70 -5.58
N PHE A 230 2.65 22.46 -5.90
CA PHE A 230 1.33 21.92 -5.57
C PHE A 230 1.42 21.10 -4.30
N ASN A 231 0.49 21.32 -3.41
CA ASN A 231 0.25 20.44 -2.29
C ASN A 231 -0.68 19.31 -2.77
N TYR A 232 -0.10 18.12 -3.00
CA TYR A 232 -0.83 16.92 -3.34
C TYR A 232 -1.14 16.17 -2.06
N SER A 233 -2.26 16.45 -1.43
CA SER A 233 -2.75 15.62 -0.35
C SER A 233 -3.68 14.55 -0.91
N PHE A 234 -3.41 13.26 -0.60
CA PHE A 234 -4.35 12.18 -0.88
C PHE A 234 -5.59 12.34 0.01
N ALA A 235 -5.38 12.70 1.27
CA ALA A 235 -6.43 13.02 2.23
C ALA A 235 -6.77 14.51 2.20
N PHE A 236 -7.23 15.01 1.07
CA PHE A 236 -7.49 16.43 0.83
C PHE A 236 -8.59 17.04 1.72
N TRP A 237 -9.29 16.23 2.48
CA TRP A 237 -10.29 16.63 3.46
C TRP A 237 -9.73 16.69 4.89
N GLU A 238 -8.49 16.27 5.12
CA GLU A 238 -7.83 16.37 6.41
C GLU A 238 -6.98 17.64 6.49
N ASP A 239 -7.27 18.45 7.48
CA ASP A 239 -6.50 19.65 7.79
C ASP A 239 -5.52 19.37 8.95
N GLY A 240 -4.38 20.07 8.96
CA GLY A 240 -3.46 20.05 10.09
C GLY A 240 -2.53 18.84 10.16
N LEU A 241 -2.24 18.19 9.02
CA LEU A 241 -1.18 17.19 8.98
C LEU A 241 0.19 17.86 9.19
N THR A 242 1.00 17.30 10.09
CA THR A 242 2.38 17.74 10.35
C THR A 242 3.30 17.25 9.24
N VAL A 243 3.13 15.98 8.83
CA VAL A 243 3.85 15.36 7.71
C VAL A 243 2.87 14.63 6.81
N GLU A 244 3.10 14.76 5.51
CA GLU A 244 2.46 13.96 4.46
C GLU A 244 3.55 13.55 3.48
N ASP A 245 3.81 12.26 3.36
CA ASP A 245 4.89 11.71 2.53
C ASP A 245 4.50 10.34 1.93
N GLU A 246 5.28 9.89 0.95
CA GLU A 246 5.15 8.57 0.33
C GLU A 246 6.48 7.81 0.45
N SER A 247 6.43 6.57 0.93
CA SER A 247 7.54 5.62 0.82
C SER A 247 7.31 4.66 -0.35
N ILE A 248 8.23 3.71 -0.53
CA ILE A 248 8.03 2.61 -1.49
C ILE A 248 6.94 1.63 -1.02
N TYR A 249 6.60 1.64 0.28
CA TYR A 249 5.64 0.75 0.90
C TYR A 249 4.29 1.44 1.15
N ASN A 250 4.31 2.66 1.72
CA ASN A 250 3.14 3.30 2.27
C ASN A 250 3.00 4.76 1.85
N TYR A 251 1.77 5.25 1.89
CA TYR A 251 1.45 6.66 2.06
C TYR A 251 1.42 6.96 3.56
N LEU A 252 2.15 7.97 3.99
CA LEU A 252 2.44 8.27 5.40
C LEU A 252 1.86 9.62 5.81
N GLN A 253 1.18 9.63 6.94
CA GLN A 253 0.66 10.85 7.58
C GLN A 253 1.10 10.91 9.03
N VAL A 254 1.67 12.03 9.45
CA VAL A 254 1.89 12.34 10.87
C VAL A 254 0.99 13.49 11.25
N ARG A 255 0.21 13.30 12.31
CA ARG A 255 -0.62 14.34 12.93
C ARG A 255 -0.25 14.51 14.39
N GLU A 256 -0.01 15.75 14.77
CA GLU A 256 0.20 16.11 16.16
C GLU A 256 -1.07 16.72 16.75
N THR A 257 -1.41 16.25 17.95
CA THR A 257 -2.42 16.85 18.81
C THR A 257 -1.74 17.44 20.07
N ASP A 258 -2.50 18.06 20.95
CA ASP A 258 -1.95 18.54 22.23
C ASP A 258 -1.43 17.40 23.11
N GLU A 259 -2.03 16.20 23.02
CA GLU A 259 -1.76 15.06 23.90
C GLU A 259 -0.93 13.96 23.25
N SER A 260 -0.96 13.84 21.91
CA SER A 260 -0.38 12.69 21.20
C SER A 260 0.22 13.06 19.85
N VAL A 261 1.09 12.20 19.35
CA VAL A 261 1.53 12.14 17.96
C VAL A 261 1.02 10.83 17.35
N ILE A 262 0.45 10.92 16.17
CA ILE A 262 -0.26 9.83 15.51
C ILE A 262 0.35 9.60 14.13
N LEU A 263 0.75 8.36 13.85
CA LEU A 263 1.07 7.89 12.50
C LEU A 263 -0.14 7.20 11.90
N SER A 264 -0.50 7.58 10.68
CA SER A 264 -1.45 6.84 9.86
C SER A 264 -0.79 6.44 8.55
N THR A 265 -0.98 5.19 8.15
CA THR A 265 -0.65 4.71 6.82
C THR A 265 -1.94 4.61 6.02
N ASN A 266 -1.92 5.12 4.79
CA ASN A 266 -3.10 5.19 3.92
C ASN A 266 -4.23 6.11 4.46
N VAL A 267 -5.19 6.42 3.59
CA VAL A 267 -6.24 7.41 3.90
C VAL A 267 -7.47 6.77 4.54
N ALA A 268 -7.72 5.49 4.22
CA ALA A 268 -8.99 4.84 4.56
C ALA A 268 -8.96 4.04 5.87
N PHE A 269 -7.78 3.70 6.42
CA PHE A 269 -7.64 2.65 7.43
C PHE A 269 -7.16 3.10 8.82
N GLY A 270 -7.06 4.39 9.05
CA GLY A 270 -6.96 4.91 10.41
C GLY A 270 -5.55 4.89 11.02
N VAL A 271 -5.53 4.79 12.34
CA VAL A 271 -4.34 4.97 13.17
C VAL A 271 -3.47 3.72 13.16
N GLN A 272 -2.21 3.86 12.75
CA GLN A 272 -1.22 2.78 12.78
C GLN A 272 -0.40 2.79 14.07
N SER A 273 -0.01 3.96 14.52
CA SER A 273 0.78 4.12 15.74
C SER A 273 0.41 5.39 16.48
N VAL A 274 0.48 5.35 17.81
CA VAL A 274 0.24 6.49 18.69
C VAL A 274 1.33 6.58 19.75
N MET A 275 1.86 7.78 19.95
CA MET A 275 2.73 8.12 21.07
C MET A 275 2.08 9.21 21.91
N MET A 276 2.01 9.02 23.23
CA MET A 276 1.53 10.06 24.16
C MET A 276 2.65 11.02 24.52
N LYS A 277 2.46 12.32 24.31
CA LYS A 277 3.45 13.37 24.62
C LYS A 277 3.84 13.40 26.10
N GLY A 278 2.94 13.00 26.99
CA GLY A 278 3.21 12.82 28.41
C GLY A 278 4.00 11.56 28.77
N GLY A 279 4.32 10.69 27.81
CA GLY A 279 5.07 9.46 28.00
C GLY A 279 4.34 8.42 28.85
N GLY A 280 3.00 8.45 28.90
CA GLY A 280 2.16 7.50 29.63
C GLY A 280 1.76 6.28 28.78
N LEU A 281 0.90 5.45 29.36
CA LEU A 281 0.19 4.39 28.64
C LEU A 281 -0.76 5.02 27.61
N THR A 282 -0.96 4.34 26.49
CA THR A 282 -1.74 4.83 25.36
C THR A 282 -3.23 4.49 25.44
N GLY A 283 -3.57 3.49 26.23
CA GLY A 283 -4.89 2.85 26.23
C GLY A 283 -5.11 1.88 25.04
N MET A 284 -4.08 1.64 24.23
CA MET A 284 -4.13 0.83 23.03
C MET A 284 -3.46 -0.54 23.25
N TYR A 285 -3.34 -1.32 22.20
CA TYR A 285 -2.81 -2.69 22.22
C TYR A 285 -1.37 -2.80 22.72
N TYR A 286 -0.52 -1.78 22.54
CA TYR A 286 0.85 -1.77 23.07
C TYR A 286 0.89 -1.98 24.58
N ASP A 287 -0.06 -1.36 25.30
CA ASP A 287 -0.15 -1.46 26.75
C ASP A 287 -0.53 -2.87 27.17
N TYR A 288 -1.34 -3.58 26.36
CA TYR A 288 -1.69 -4.98 26.58
C TYR A 288 -0.49 -5.90 26.31
N ALA A 289 0.28 -5.61 25.25
CA ALA A 289 1.47 -6.37 24.88
C ALA A 289 2.54 -6.38 26.00
N LEU A 290 2.53 -5.38 26.93
CA LEU A 290 3.41 -5.34 28.11
C LEU A 290 3.18 -6.52 29.08
N ALA A 291 2.12 -7.31 28.89
CA ALA A 291 1.97 -8.57 29.63
C ALA A 291 3.03 -9.60 29.22
N ALA A 292 3.55 -9.58 27.99
CA ALA A 292 4.56 -10.53 27.52
C ALA A 292 5.87 -10.46 28.35
N PRO A 293 6.47 -9.27 28.60
CA PRO A 293 7.58 -9.12 29.54
C PRO A 293 7.28 -9.61 30.96
N LEU A 294 6.03 -9.48 31.43
CA LEU A 294 5.62 -9.98 32.75
C LEU A 294 5.39 -11.51 32.75
N MET A 295 5.15 -12.13 31.61
CA MET A 295 5.01 -13.59 31.46
C MET A 295 6.36 -14.27 31.30
N ALA A 296 7.31 -13.65 30.61
CA ALA A 296 8.62 -14.21 30.34
C ALA A 296 9.41 -14.47 31.63
N GLU A 297 10.27 -15.49 31.66
CA GLU A 297 11.10 -15.78 32.84
C GLU A 297 12.05 -14.61 33.13
N ASN A 298 12.73 -14.12 32.09
CA ASN A 298 13.54 -12.91 32.08
C ASN A 298 13.00 -11.92 31.06
N CYS A 299 13.44 -10.68 31.10
CA CYS A 299 13.15 -9.67 30.10
C CYS A 299 14.43 -8.83 29.88
N GLU A 300 15.44 -9.48 29.33
CA GLU A 300 16.72 -8.84 28.99
C GLU A 300 16.76 -8.49 27.49
N ASP A 301 16.31 -9.39 26.64
CA ASP A 301 16.34 -9.26 25.19
C ASP A 301 14.92 -9.26 24.58
N VAL A 302 14.55 -8.16 23.93
CA VAL A 302 13.25 -7.97 23.30
C VAL A 302 13.41 -7.71 21.80
N LEU A 303 12.76 -8.52 20.97
CA LEU A 303 12.68 -8.32 19.53
C LEU A 303 11.27 -7.85 19.13
N ILE A 304 11.21 -6.86 18.24
CA ILE A 304 9.95 -6.37 17.67
C ILE A 304 10.02 -6.51 16.15
N LEU A 305 9.20 -7.38 15.58
CA LEU A 305 9.02 -7.55 14.14
C LEU A 305 7.85 -6.68 13.68
N GLY A 306 8.18 -5.54 13.08
CA GLY A 306 7.29 -4.42 12.82
C GLY A 306 7.39 -3.34 13.90
N LEU A 307 8.51 -2.61 13.90
CA LEU A 307 8.79 -1.58 14.92
C LEU A 307 7.75 -0.44 14.90
N GLY A 308 7.27 -0.09 13.69
CA GLY A 308 6.42 1.08 13.52
C GLY A 308 7.07 2.33 14.08
N THR A 309 6.34 3.09 14.91
CA THR A 309 6.91 4.28 15.57
C THR A 309 7.66 3.97 16.87
N GLY A 310 7.74 2.70 17.28
CA GLY A 310 8.49 2.26 18.45
C GLY A 310 7.79 2.54 19.79
N THR A 311 6.48 2.65 19.82
CA THR A 311 5.71 2.88 21.05
C THR A 311 5.92 1.74 22.05
N PHE A 312 5.79 0.47 21.61
CA PHE A 312 6.05 -0.68 22.48
C PHE A 312 7.53 -0.74 22.93
N ALA A 313 8.48 -0.47 22.02
CA ALA A 313 9.90 -0.40 22.35
C ALA A 313 10.20 0.61 23.45
N SER A 314 9.65 1.83 23.32
CA SER A 314 9.79 2.89 24.32
C SER A 314 9.17 2.52 25.67
N GLN A 315 8.05 1.80 25.65
CA GLN A 315 7.39 1.30 26.85
C GLN A 315 8.21 0.18 27.52
N CYS A 316 8.80 -0.75 26.74
CA CYS A 316 9.68 -1.77 27.28
C CYS A 316 10.87 -1.16 28.03
N LEU A 317 11.61 -0.23 27.42
CA LEU A 317 12.72 0.47 28.07
C LEU A 317 12.29 1.21 29.33
N LYS A 318 11.08 1.77 29.33
CA LYS A 318 10.57 2.55 30.47
C LYS A 318 10.12 1.70 31.65
N TYR A 319 9.39 0.63 31.39
CA TYR A 319 8.73 -0.18 32.44
C TYR A 319 9.54 -1.42 32.83
N PHE A 320 10.51 -1.84 32.01
CA PHE A 320 11.39 -2.98 32.28
C PHE A 320 12.86 -2.52 32.18
N PRO A 321 13.38 -1.84 33.21
CA PRO A 321 14.76 -1.35 33.22
C PRO A 321 15.76 -2.49 33.02
N GLY A 322 16.67 -2.32 32.07
CA GLY A 322 17.72 -3.30 31.78
C GLY A 322 17.42 -4.18 30.58
N CYS A 323 16.24 -4.07 29.94
CA CYS A 323 16.02 -4.76 28.68
C CYS A 323 16.72 -4.06 27.51
N GLU A 324 17.27 -4.84 26.61
CA GLU A 324 17.76 -4.40 25.30
C GLU A 324 16.65 -4.63 24.28
N VAL A 325 16.40 -3.64 23.44
CA VAL A 325 15.27 -3.69 22.48
C VAL A 325 15.79 -3.51 21.07
N THR A 326 15.58 -4.54 20.26
CA THR A 326 15.79 -4.51 18.80
C THR A 326 14.45 -4.45 18.09
N GLY A 327 14.27 -3.48 17.21
CA GLY A 327 13.06 -3.34 16.38
C GLY A 327 13.39 -3.38 14.90
N VAL A 328 12.71 -4.24 14.16
CA VAL A 328 12.86 -4.37 12.70
C VAL A 328 11.68 -3.74 12.01
N GLU A 329 11.95 -2.80 11.09
CA GLU A 329 10.94 -2.09 10.31
C GLU A 329 11.33 -2.10 8.83
N ILE A 330 10.41 -2.48 7.97
CA ILE A 330 10.71 -2.57 6.53
C ILE A 330 10.79 -1.19 5.86
N ASP A 331 10.08 -0.21 6.42
CA ASP A 331 9.97 1.13 5.85
C ASP A 331 10.96 2.10 6.51
N GLU A 332 12.07 2.40 5.84
CA GLU A 332 13.08 3.36 6.30
C GLU A 332 12.51 4.73 6.68
N LYS A 333 11.44 5.18 5.98
CA LYS A 333 10.79 6.45 6.30
C LYS A 333 10.04 6.39 7.63
N ILE A 334 9.42 5.27 7.98
CA ILE A 334 8.79 5.09 9.29
C ILE A 334 9.84 5.16 10.38
N VAL A 335 11.00 4.51 10.21
CA VAL A 335 12.13 4.62 11.16
C VAL A 335 12.62 6.06 11.30
N ALA A 336 12.74 6.81 10.20
CA ALA A 336 13.13 8.22 10.26
C ALA A 336 12.09 9.06 11.02
N LEU A 337 10.80 8.87 10.72
CA LEU A 337 9.69 9.56 11.39
C LEU A 337 9.61 9.21 12.88
N SER A 338 9.90 7.95 13.25
CA SER A 338 9.88 7.51 14.65
C SER A 338 10.91 8.27 15.51
N ARG A 339 12.09 8.54 14.97
CA ARG A 339 13.12 9.34 15.62
C ARG A 339 12.74 10.82 15.68
N GLU A 340 12.21 11.37 14.58
CA GLU A 340 11.96 12.80 14.44
C GLU A 340 10.72 13.27 15.21
N TYR A 341 9.62 12.50 15.16
CA TYR A 341 8.32 12.93 15.69
C TYR A 341 7.83 12.12 16.88
N PHE A 342 8.25 10.86 17.04
CA PHE A 342 7.72 9.97 18.07
C PHE A 342 8.69 9.73 19.23
N GLY A 343 9.84 10.38 19.20
CA GLY A 343 10.81 10.32 20.30
C GLY A 343 11.32 8.90 20.57
N LEU A 344 11.47 8.07 19.54
CA LEU A 344 12.05 6.74 19.68
C LEU A 344 13.44 6.86 20.33
N PRO A 345 13.69 6.23 21.51
CA PRO A 345 14.96 6.32 22.21
C PRO A 345 16.13 5.81 21.36
N GLU A 346 17.30 6.44 21.50
CA GLU A 346 18.51 6.01 20.78
C GLU A 346 18.99 4.62 21.19
N GLU A 347 18.63 4.19 22.39
CA GLU A 347 18.90 2.88 22.96
C GLU A 347 18.17 1.75 22.23
N VAL A 348 17.09 2.04 21.51
CA VAL A 348 16.43 1.06 20.66
C VAL A 348 17.24 0.85 19.39
N GLU A 349 17.71 -0.37 19.18
CA GLU A 349 18.33 -0.77 17.91
C GLU A 349 17.24 -0.88 16.82
N ALA A 350 17.14 0.12 15.95
CA ALA A 350 16.17 0.14 14.85
C ALA A 350 16.85 -0.36 13.57
N VAL A 351 16.46 -1.55 13.12
CA VAL A 351 16.98 -2.20 11.91
C VAL A 351 16.00 -2.01 10.76
N VAL A 352 16.47 -1.48 9.63
CA VAL A 352 15.66 -1.38 8.40
C VAL A 352 15.78 -2.68 7.63
N GLY A 353 14.69 -3.45 7.52
CA GLY A 353 14.71 -4.73 6.82
C GLY A 353 13.42 -5.55 6.96
N ASP A 354 13.40 -6.68 6.28
CA ASP A 354 12.33 -7.67 6.41
C ASP A 354 12.43 -8.41 7.75
N GLY A 355 11.34 -8.44 8.52
CA GLY A 355 11.32 -8.99 9.87
C GLY A 355 11.62 -10.49 9.92
N ARG A 356 11.09 -11.29 8.98
CA ARG A 356 11.36 -12.72 8.94
C ARG A 356 12.80 -13.03 8.51
N ALA A 357 13.31 -12.30 7.50
CA ALA A 357 14.71 -12.45 7.08
C ALA A 357 15.68 -12.09 8.21
N TYR A 358 15.38 -11.05 8.99
CA TYR A 358 16.17 -10.68 10.15
C TYR A 358 16.15 -11.78 11.22
N LEU A 359 14.95 -12.31 11.54
CA LEU A 359 14.79 -13.37 12.53
C LEU A 359 15.67 -14.58 12.24
N THR A 360 15.71 -15.03 10.97
CA THR A 360 16.52 -16.20 10.55
C THR A 360 18.01 -16.07 10.89
N GLU A 361 18.55 -14.87 10.91
CA GLU A 361 19.98 -14.58 11.15
C GLU A 361 20.25 -14.03 12.56
N SER A 362 19.21 -13.82 13.37
CA SER A 362 19.28 -13.17 14.68
C SER A 362 19.61 -14.13 15.83
N GLY A 363 19.68 -13.58 17.05
CA GLY A 363 19.93 -14.31 18.28
C GLY A 363 18.67 -14.89 18.93
N MET A 364 18.77 -15.12 20.25
CA MET A 364 17.67 -15.60 21.09
C MET A 364 17.09 -14.43 21.89
N TYR A 365 15.78 -14.46 22.13
CA TYR A 365 15.06 -13.37 22.80
C TYR A 365 14.15 -13.90 23.92
N ASP A 366 13.94 -13.08 24.93
CA ASP A 366 12.99 -13.37 26.01
C ASP A 366 11.56 -13.01 25.60
N VAL A 367 11.42 -11.94 24.79
CA VAL A 367 10.14 -11.51 24.24
C VAL A 367 10.29 -11.25 22.74
N ILE A 368 9.40 -11.82 21.95
CA ILE A 368 9.27 -11.50 20.53
C ILE A 368 7.87 -10.96 20.28
N MET A 369 7.78 -9.68 19.88
CA MET A 369 6.53 -9.08 19.42
C MET A 369 6.43 -9.18 17.91
N VAL A 370 5.30 -9.65 17.40
CA VAL A 370 4.96 -9.69 15.98
C VAL A 370 3.85 -8.68 15.71
N ASP A 371 4.21 -7.56 15.13
CA ASP A 371 3.30 -6.44 14.80
C ASP A 371 3.57 -5.91 13.39
N ALA A 372 3.92 -6.80 12.47
CA ALA A 372 4.23 -6.46 11.09
C ALA A 372 2.95 -6.56 10.24
N TYR A 373 2.33 -5.43 9.98
CA TYR A 373 1.15 -5.34 9.13
C TYR A 373 1.44 -4.56 7.86
N GLN A 374 0.94 -5.08 6.76
CA GLN A 374 0.81 -4.33 5.53
C GLN A 374 -0.67 -3.97 5.35
N ASP A 375 -1.01 -2.71 5.54
CA ASP A 375 -2.38 -2.20 5.65
C ASP A 375 -3.13 -2.85 6.83
N ILE A 376 -3.90 -3.92 6.58
CA ILE A 376 -4.80 -4.54 7.54
C ILE A 376 -4.47 -6.01 7.76
N THR A 377 -3.60 -6.57 6.96
CA THR A 377 -3.27 -8.00 7.03
C THR A 377 -1.82 -8.20 7.41
N ILE A 378 -1.58 -9.21 8.24
CA ILE A 378 -0.24 -9.72 8.45
C ILE A 378 0.27 -10.30 7.11
N PRO A 379 1.51 -10.04 6.71
CA PRO A 379 2.08 -10.64 5.51
C PRO A 379 2.04 -12.17 5.58
N PHE A 380 1.73 -12.84 4.47
CA PHE A 380 1.57 -14.30 4.46
C PHE A 380 2.80 -15.04 5.01
N GLN A 381 4.00 -14.53 4.72
CA GLN A 381 5.27 -15.09 5.19
C GLN A 381 5.47 -14.93 6.72
N MET A 382 4.66 -14.14 7.40
CA MET A 382 4.70 -13.96 8.85
C MET A 382 3.45 -14.52 9.56
N SER A 383 2.69 -15.39 8.88
CA SER A 383 1.45 -15.95 9.38
C SER A 383 1.41 -17.49 9.37
N SER A 384 2.46 -18.13 8.90
CA SER A 384 2.54 -19.58 8.70
C SER A 384 3.08 -20.36 9.90
N THR A 385 2.82 -21.66 9.94
CA THR A 385 3.42 -22.58 10.93
C THR A 385 4.94 -22.55 10.88
N GLU A 386 5.52 -22.42 9.68
CA GLU A 386 6.96 -22.33 9.48
C GLU A 386 7.51 -21.08 10.17
N PHE A 387 6.88 -19.94 9.97
CA PHE A 387 7.30 -18.70 10.64
C PHE A 387 7.15 -18.77 12.17
N PHE A 388 6.03 -19.24 12.68
CA PHE A 388 5.85 -19.34 14.14
C PHE A 388 6.75 -20.41 14.77
N THR A 389 7.14 -21.46 14.02
CA THR A 389 8.16 -22.42 14.45
C THR A 389 9.53 -21.71 14.55
N GLU A 390 9.89 -20.90 13.57
CA GLU A 390 11.10 -20.09 13.57
C GLU A 390 11.12 -19.11 14.77
N VAL A 391 9.99 -18.43 15.04
CA VAL A 391 9.86 -17.56 16.24
C VAL A 391 10.09 -18.36 17.51
N ARG A 392 9.47 -19.56 17.64
CA ARG A 392 9.65 -20.42 18.81
C ARG A 392 11.12 -20.84 19.00
N GLU A 393 11.83 -21.10 17.92
CA GLU A 393 13.24 -21.52 17.95
C GLU A 393 14.19 -20.38 18.35
N HIS A 394 13.74 -19.11 18.22
CA HIS A 394 14.48 -17.92 18.65
C HIS A 394 14.02 -17.38 20.02
N LEU A 395 13.11 -18.08 20.71
CA LEU A 395 12.76 -17.74 22.08
C LEU A 395 13.67 -18.47 23.09
N ASN A 396 14.20 -17.71 24.05
CA ASN A 396 14.86 -18.27 25.23
C ASN A 396 13.93 -19.23 25.99
N PRO A 397 14.46 -20.16 26.78
CA PRO A 397 13.64 -20.92 27.74
C PRO A 397 12.81 -19.98 28.61
N GLY A 398 11.50 -20.22 28.71
CA GLY A 398 10.59 -19.32 29.43
C GLY A 398 10.26 -18.02 28.68
N GLY A 399 10.67 -17.89 27.44
CA GLY A 399 10.34 -16.74 26.59
C GLY A 399 8.90 -16.73 26.10
N VAL A 400 8.45 -15.56 25.64
CA VAL A 400 7.06 -15.31 25.24
C VAL A 400 6.99 -14.59 23.90
N MET A 401 6.15 -15.08 23.00
CA MET A 401 5.72 -14.35 21.81
C MET A 401 4.42 -13.61 22.08
N VAL A 402 4.31 -12.38 21.64
CA VAL A 402 3.04 -11.65 21.55
C VAL A 402 2.78 -11.24 20.10
N VAL A 403 1.55 -11.46 19.64
CA VAL A 403 1.12 -11.12 18.27
C VAL A 403 -0.05 -10.15 18.36
N ASN A 404 0.12 -8.95 17.78
CA ASN A 404 -1.00 -8.06 17.59
C ASN A 404 -1.84 -8.57 16.41
N MET A 405 -3.12 -8.89 16.67
CA MET A 405 -4.10 -9.15 15.63
C MET A 405 -4.91 -7.86 15.40
N SER A 406 -4.52 -7.06 14.40
CA SER A 406 -4.96 -5.67 14.23
C SER A 406 -6.46 -5.50 14.03
N MET A 407 -7.15 -6.53 13.54
CA MET A 407 -8.60 -6.52 13.34
C MET A 407 -9.22 -7.80 13.85
N ARG A 408 -10.10 -7.66 14.81
CA ARG A 408 -10.84 -8.76 15.37
C ARG A 408 -12.08 -9.07 14.50
N SER A 409 -12.24 -10.33 14.10
CA SER A 409 -13.46 -10.86 13.53
C SER A 409 -13.87 -12.11 14.32
N GLU A 410 -15.15 -12.23 14.61
CA GLU A 410 -15.74 -13.40 15.30
C GLU A 410 -16.40 -14.37 14.30
N ALA A 411 -16.29 -14.10 12.98
CA ALA A 411 -16.83 -14.96 11.95
C ALA A 411 -16.07 -16.29 11.88
N GLU A 412 -16.78 -17.38 11.66
CA GLU A 412 -16.19 -18.70 11.37
C GLU A 412 -15.33 -18.64 10.10
N GLY A 413 -14.12 -19.20 10.14
CA GLY A 413 -13.15 -19.10 9.07
C GLY A 413 -12.54 -17.70 8.91
N SER A 414 -12.57 -16.87 9.98
CA SER A 414 -11.93 -15.56 9.97
C SER A 414 -10.41 -15.65 10.04
N MET A 415 -9.74 -14.56 9.67
CA MET A 415 -8.27 -14.45 9.77
C MET A 415 -7.76 -14.73 11.19
N ASN A 416 -8.49 -14.26 12.21
CA ASN A 416 -8.11 -14.46 13.59
C ASN A 416 -8.22 -15.93 14.02
N GLU A 417 -9.21 -16.67 13.52
CA GLU A 417 -9.33 -18.10 13.76
C GLU A 417 -8.16 -18.86 13.13
N TYR A 418 -7.83 -18.56 11.86
CA TYR A 418 -6.67 -19.15 11.20
C TYR A 418 -5.36 -18.85 11.94
N LEU A 419 -5.14 -17.61 12.40
CA LEU A 419 -3.93 -17.27 13.16
C LEU A 419 -3.88 -17.97 14.51
N LYS A 420 -4.99 -18.01 15.26
CA LYS A 420 -5.07 -18.72 16.54
C LYS A 420 -4.76 -20.21 16.38
N ASP A 421 -5.39 -20.87 15.42
CA ASP A 421 -5.16 -22.29 15.16
C ASP A 421 -3.71 -22.56 14.73
N THR A 422 -3.17 -21.72 13.85
CA THR A 422 -1.79 -21.85 13.38
C THR A 422 -0.79 -21.69 14.53
N ILE A 423 -0.94 -20.67 15.37
CA ILE A 423 -0.05 -20.42 16.50
C ILE A 423 -0.19 -21.55 17.55
N ALA A 424 -1.42 -21.97 17.86
CA ALA A 424 -1.66 -23.06 18.82
C ALA A 424 -1.15 -24.43 18.33
N SER A 425 -0.95 -24.61 17.01
CA SER A 425 -0.30 -25.79 16.47
C SER A 425 1.21 -25.85 16.77
N VAL A 426 1.81 -24.70 17.08
CA VAL A 426 3.26 -24.55 17.34
C VAL A 426 3.56 -24.36 18.82
N PHE A 427 2.73 -23.61 19.53
CA PHE A 427 2.90 -23.29 20.94
C PHE A 427 1.86 -24.03 21.81
N PRO A 428 2.27 -24.72 22.87
CA PRO A 428 1.34 -25.48 23.73
C PRO A 428 0.49 -24.58 24.63
N TYR A 429 0.94 -23.39 24.98
CA TYR A 429 0.26 -22.46 25.87
C TYR A 429 -0.01 -21.14 25.17
N CYS A 430 -1.29 -20.91 24.84
CA CYS A 430 -1.74 -19.73 24.13
C CYS A 430 -2.97 -19.13 24.80
N ALA A 431 -3.04 -17.80 24.86
CA ALA A 431 -4.24 -17.09 25.26
C ALA A 431 -4.37 -15.77 24.47
N THR A 432 -5.60 -15.32 24.29
CA THR A 432 -5.88 -14.02 23.67
C THR A 432 -6.46 -13.04 24.68
N ALA A 433 -6.17 -11.75 24.52
CA ALA A 433 -6.78 -10.66 25.28
C ALA A 433 -7.38 -9.61 24.36
N LYS A 434 -8.69 -9.34 24.51
CA LYS A 434 -9.39 -8.30 23.74
C LYS A 434 -9.02 -6.91 24.26
N VAL A 435 -8.55 -6.04 23.39
CA VAL A 435 -8.23 -4.65 23.74
C VAL A 435 -9.52 -3.86 23.91
N SER A 436 -9.70 -3.25 25.07
CA SER A 436 -10.91 -2.49 25.40
C SER A 436 -10.99 -1.22 24.55
N GLY A 437 -12.14 -0.99 23.91
CA GLY A 437 -12.36 0.21 23.08
C GLY A 437 -11.69 0.18 21.70
N GLY A 438 -10.96 -0.90 21.37
CA GLY A 438 -10.29 -1.09 20.08
C GLY A 438 -10.76 -2.32 19.32
N SER A 439 -10.29 -2.46 18.09
CA SER A 439 -10.51 -3.64 17.25
C SER A 439 -9.41 -4.69 17.40
N ASN A 440 -8.34 -4.40 18.15
CA ASN A 440 -7.20 -5.30 18.32
C ASN A 440 -7.48 -6.44 19.28
N LEU A 441 -6.81 -7.54 19.02
CA LEU A 441 -6.77 -8.74 19.87
C LEU A 441 -5.30 -9.14 20.02
N GLU A 442 -4.78 -9.14 21.25
CA GLU A 442 -3.42 -9.60 21.52
C GLU A 442 -3.42 -11.10 21.76
N LEU A 443 -2.51 -11.83 21.11
CA LEU A 443 -2.29 -13.25 21.35
C LEU A 443 -0.93 -13.46 22.00
N PHE A 444 -0.91 -14.09 23.16
CA PHE A 444 0.28 -14.49 23.89
C PHE A 444 0.52 -15.97 23.70
N ALA A 445 1.76 -16.37 23.40
CA ALA A 445 2.14 -17.76 23.20
C ALA A 445 3.50 -18.05 23.83
N THR A 446 3.61 -19.20 24.51
CA THR A 446 4.84 -19.65 25.16
C THR A 446 4.92 -21.18 25.18
N THR A 447 6.12 -21.70 25.34
CA THR A 447 6.35 -23.13 25.60
C THR A 447 6.43 -23.45 27.09
N ASP A 448 6.45 -22.41 27.94
CA ASP A 448 6.55 -22.53 29.40
C ASP A 448 5.17 -22.60 30.06
N GLU A 449 4.89 -23.71 30.75
CA GLU A 449 3.64 -23.93 31.51
C GLU A 449 3.40 -22.85 32.56
N GLU A 450 4.46 -22.30 33.13
CA GLU A 450 4.39 -21.32 34.22
C GLU A 450 4.18 -19.88 33.76
N GLY A 451 4.28 -19.57 32.45
CA GLY A 451 4.23 -18.22 31.91
C GLY A 451 3.00 -17.43 32.37
N PHE A 452 1.81 -18.00 32.27
CA PHE A 452 0.58 -17.31 32.70
C PHE A 452 0.47 -17.18 34.23
N ALA A 453 0.92 -18.19 34.99
CA ALA A 453 0.95 -18.12 36.45
C ALA A 453 1.96 -17.08 36.97
N ARG A 454 3.06 -16.88 36.21
CA ARG A 454 4.06 -15.85 36.47
C ARG A 454 3.48 -14.46 36.25
N LEU A 455 2.68 -14.24 35.19
CA LEU A 455 1.93 -13.01 34.97
C LEU A 455 1.06 -12.66 36.18
N ASP A 456 0.24 -13.62 36.63
CA ASP A 456 -0.64 -13.42 37.78
C ASP A 456 0.12 -13.02 39.04
N SER A 457 1.24 -13.70 39.28
CA SER A 457 2.09 -13.45 40.46
C SER A 457 2.75 -12.06 40.38
N ARG A 458 3.24 -11.65 39.21
CA ARG A 458 3.89 -10.37 39.00
C ARG A 458 2.90 -9.21 39.05
N ILE A 459 1.69 -9.37 38.51
CA ILE A 459 0.62 -8.37 38.64
C ILE A 459 0.26 -8.17 40.11
N ALA A 460 0.13 -9.25 40.89
CA ALA A 460 -0.16 -9.16 42.33
C ALA A 460 0.98 -8.51 43.14
N ALA A 461 2.20 -8.51 42.61
CA ALA A 461 3.39 -7.93 43.24
C ALA A 461 3.67 -6.48 42.83
N LEU A 462 2.93 -5.92 41.87
CA LEU A 462 3.11 -4.52 41.42
C LEU A 462 2.88 -3.55 42.59
N ALA A 463 3.73 -2.56 42.71
CA ALA A 463 3.55 -1.48 43.69
C ALA A 463 2.27 -0.68 43.35
N SER A 464 1.58 -0.15 44.34
CA SER A 464 0.30 0.55 44.13
C SER A 464 0.41 1.83 43.27
N ASP A 465 1.62 2.39 43.18
CA ASP A 465 1.97 3.55 42.36
C ASP A 465 2.59 3.19 41.02
N ASP A 466 2.75 1.90 40.71
CA ASP A 466 3.24 1.43 39.42
C ASP A 466 2.19 1.72 38.33
N PRO A 467 2.56 2.40 37.23
CA PRO A 467 1.65 2.69 36.13
C PRO A 467 0.97 1.44 35.52
N LEU A 468 1.63 0.29 35.55
CA LEU A 468 1.11 -0.97 35.04
C LEU A 468 -0.10 -1.49 35.82
N THR A 469 -0.31 -1.04 37.08
CA THR A 469 -1.50 -1.39 37.88
C THR A 469 -2.81 -0.90 37.24
N GLY A 470 -2.74 0.12 36.39
CA GLY A 470 -3.89 0.65 35.66
C GLY A 470 -4.36 -0.22 34.49
N ILE A 471 -3.49 -1.09 33.96
CA ILE A 471 -3.78 -1.86 32.74
C ILE A 471 -3.66 -3.37 32.93
N MET A 472 -2.66 -3.87 33.64
CA MET A 472 -2.40 -5.32 33.74
C MET A 472 -3.56 -6.15 34.33
N PRO A 473 -4.32 -5.68 35.36
CA PRO A 473 -5.51 -6.38 35.81
C PRO A 473 -6.60 -6.53 34.74
N ARG A 474 -6.67 -5.55 33.81
CA ARG A 474 -7.61 -5.63 32.68
C ARG A 474 -7.16 -6.68 31.66
N VAL A 475 -5.85 -6.70 31.35
CA VAL A 475 -5.28 -7.73 30.47
C VAL A 475 -5.53 -9.11 31.06
N GLN A 476 -5.19 -9.31 32.35
CA GLN A 476 -5.43 -10.58 33.06
C GLN A 476 -6.90 -11.04 32.99
N SER A 477 -7.85 -10.11 33.22
CA SER A 477 -9.28 -10.42 33.18
C SER A 477 -9.81 -10.67 31.75
N ALA A 478 -9.08 -10.22 30.73
CA ALA A 478 -9.45 -10.39 29.31
C ALA A 478 -8.81 -11.64 28.68
N LEU A 479 -7.92 -12.34 29.40
CA LEU A 479 -7.27 -13.53 28.87
C LEU A 479 -8.27 -14.68 28.67
N GLU A 480 -8.35 -15.15 27.45
CA GLU A 480 -9.14 -16.31 27.03
C GLU A 480 -8.18 -17.36 26.45
N PRO A 481 -8.10 -18.57 27.01
CA PRO A 481 -7.27 -19.64 26.46
C PRO A 481 -7.63 -19.94 25.01
N VAL A 482 -6.62 -20.24 24.19
CA VAL A 482 -6.80 -20.65 22.80
C VAL A 482 -6.67 -22.16 22.70
N GLU A 483 -7.75 -22.81 22.27
CA GLU A 483 -7.74 -24.22 21.86
C GLU A 483 -7.44 -24.25 20.34
N GLY A 484 -6.46 -25.07 19.95
CA GLY A 484 -6.09 -25.22 18.54
C GLY A 484 -7.20 -25.90 17.74
N GLY A 485 -7.43 -25.44 16.54
CA GLY A 485 -8.41 -25.98 15.58
C GLY A 485 -7.75 -26.54 14.33
N GLY A 486 -8.50 -26.52 13.22
CA GLY A 486 -8.07 -27.12 11.94
C GLY A 486 -7.66 -26.10 10.87
N HIS A 487 -7.70 -24.80 11.14
CA HIS A 487 -7.42 -23.75 10.18
C HIS A 487 -5.94 -23.36 10.20
N ILE A 488 -5.10 -24.17 9.57
CA ILE A 488 -3.64 -24.01 9.61
C ILE A 488 -3.16 -23.28 8.34
N LEU A 489 -2.37 -22.23 8.56
CA LEU A 489 -1.64 -21.52 7.52
C LEU A 489 -0.22 -22.12 7.39
N THR A 490 0.22 -22.28 6.14
CA THR A 490 1.58 -22.72 5.80
C THR A 490 2.16 -21.77 4.76
N ASP A 491 3.48 -21.78 4.58
CA ASP A 491 4.12 -20.95 3.55
C ASP A 491 3.55 -21.21 2.14
N ASP A 492 3.12 -22.45 1.87
CA ASP A 492 2.49 -22.81 0.59
C ASP A 492 0.98 -22.47 0.53
N LYS A 493 0.34 -22.25 1.70
CA LYS A 493 -1.11 -22.03 1.77
C LYS A 493 -1.47 -21.06 2.90
N ALA A 494 -1.33 -19.79 2.61
CA ALA A 494 -1.70 -18.70 3.51
C ALA A 494 -2.54 -17.64 2.77
N PRO A 495 -3.87 -17.83 2.60
CA PRO A 495 -4.74 -16.90 1.88
C PRO A 495 -5.09 -15.66 2.72
N VAL A 496 -4.12 -15.07 3.41
CA VAL A 496 -4.30 -14.00 4.39
C VAL A 496 -4.92 -12.75 3.81
N GLU A 497 -4.57 -12.39 2.58
CA GLU A 497 -5.16 -11.22 1.93
C GLU A 497 -6.66 -11.41 1.63
N LEU A 498 -7.04 -12.61 1.18
CA LEU A 498 -8.46 -12.92 0.95
C LEU A 498 -9.25 -12.91 2.26
N LEU A 499 -8.67 -13.44 3.34
CA LEU A 499 -9.28 -13.44 4.66
C LEU A 499 -9.37 -12.02 5.22
N GLY A 500 -8.30 -11.22 5.12
CA GLY A 500 -8.29 -9.81 5.55
C GLY A 500 -9.30 -8.97 4.79
N MET A 501 -9.42 -9.15 3.48
CA MET A 501 -10.43 -8.45 2.67
C MET A 501 -11.87 -8.77 3.09
N ARG A 502 -12.15 -9.98 3.60
CA ARG A 502 -13.47 -10.32 4.15
C ARG A 502 -13.74 -9.55 5.45
N VAL A 503 -12.76 -9.46 6.34
CA VAL A 503 -12.87 -8.67 7.57
C VAL A 503 -13.13 -7.21 7.26
N LEU A 504 -12.39 -6.65 6.29
CA LEU A 504 -12.62 -5.28 5.81
C LEU A 504 -14.01 -5.07 5.25
N ASP A 505 -14.47 -5.99 4.40
CA ASP A 505 -15.80 -5.89 3.81
C ASP A 505 -16.89 -5.89 4.89
N GLU A 506 -16.71 -6.68 5.95
CA GLU A 506 -17.61 -6.74 7.10
C GLU A 506 -17.62 -5.40 7.87
N ILE A 507 -16.45 -4.83 8.15
CA ILE A 507 -16.32 -3.54 8.84
C ILE A 507 -16.92 -2.42 8.00
N ILE A 508 -16.52 -2.33 6.72
CA ILE A 508 -17.00 -1.29 5.81
C ILE A 508 -18.52 -1.41 5.58
N SER A 509 -19.04 -2.63 5.42
CA SER A 509 -20.48 -2.81 5.24
C SER A 509 -21.28 -2.37 6.47
N THR A 510 -20.77 -2.60 7.68
CA THR A 510 -21.39 -2.14 8.93
C THR A 510 -21.39 -0.61 9.02
N GLU A 511 -20.28 0.04 8.73
CA GLU A 511 -20.16 1.49 8.70
C GLU A 511 -21.06 2.12 7.62
N LEU A 512 -21.10 1.52 6.43
CA LEU A 512 -21.98 1.97 5.34
C LEU A 512 -23.46 1.81 5.68
N GLU A 513 -23.85 0.76 6.41
CA GLU A 513 -25.24 0.59 6.88
C GLU A 513 -25.61 1.66 7.91
N SER A 514 -24.71 1.98 8.84
CA SER A 514 -24.88 3.08 9.79
C SER A 514 -25.05 4.42 9.06
N LEU A 515 -24.15 4.71 8.11
CA LEU A 515 -24.19 5.93 7.30
C LEU A 515 -25.48 6.05 6.47
N ARG A 516 -25.93 4.95 5.86
CA ARG A 516 -27.23 4.91 5.14
C ARG A 516 -28.42 5.10 6.07
N GLY A 517 -28.34 4.59 7.30
CA GLY A 517 -29.33 4.84 8.35
C GLY A 517 -29.42 6.32 8.67
N GLN A 518 -28.30 6.98 8.92
CA GLN A 518 -28.23 8.43 9.19
C GLN A 518 -28.77 9.27 8.02
N ILE A 519 -28.40 8.92 6.77
CA ILE A 519 -28.93 9.61 5.57
C ILE A 519 -30.45 9.46 5.46
N ARG A 520 -30.98 8.27 5.79
CA ARG A 520 -32.39 7.98 5.70
C ARG A 520 -33.20 8.72 6.77
N GLU A 521 -32.62 8.89 7.95
CA GLU A 521 -33.26 9.59 9.08
C GLU A 521 -33.13 11.12 9.00
N ASN A 522 -31.93 11.62 8.63
CA ASN A 522 -31.57 13.04 8.72
C ASN A 522 -31.39 13.72 7.36
N GLY A 523 -31.49 12.94 6.25
CA GLY A 523 -31.23 13.42 4.90
C GLY A 523 -29.75 13.56 4.58
N ILE A 524 -29.44 13.66 3.28
CA ILE A 524 -28.03 13.69 2.79
C ILE A 524 -27.24 14.92 3.30
N MET A 525 -27.94 15.98 3.69
CA MET A 525 -27.31 17.21 4.22
C MET A 525 -26.71 17.01 5.61
N SER A 526 -27.05 15.96 6.34
CA SER A 526 -26.46 15.64 7.64
C SER A 526 -25.01 15.17 7.55
N LEU A 527 -24.52 14.89 6.34
CA LEU A 527 -23.11 14.53 6.09
C LEU A 527 -22.20 15.73 5.82
N LEU A 528 -22.76 16.92 5.67
CA LEU A 528 -22.05 18.15 5.32
C LEU A 528 -21.92 19.12 6.49
N GLY A 529 -22.42 18.75 7.69
CA GLY A 529 -22.47 19.59 8.87
C GLY A 529 -21.46 19.21 9.96
#